data_d2ff620fac5c4af8bee81e2970ee9b31
#
_entry.id   d2ff620fac5c4af8bee81e2970ee9b31
#
_cell.length_a   1.000
_cell.length_b   1.000
_cell.length_c   1.000
_cell.angle_alpha   90.00
_cell.angle_beta   90.00
_cell.angle_gamma   90.00
#
_symmetry.space_group_name_H-M   'P 1'
#
loop_
_entity.id
_entity.type
_entity.pdbx_description
1 polymer ?
#
loop_
_entity_poly.entity_id
_entity_poly.type
_entity_poly.pdbx_seq_one_letter_code
_entity_poly.pdbx_strand_id
1 'polypeptide(L)'
;MATTWIFDLDNTLHDAESKIFPLVNTKMNEYISSYLDISIEDASKLRQGYWDTYGATLKGLIKHHNIDPIDFLSTTHDLKNFNDLVMPEVNLKETISNIKGRKIIYTNAPKSYTDRILKISNIYEMFDEVFTIEDSDFTPKPSQGSMAHFLKKYNIKEGVFIDDIKENLKTAKKFGLSTIWVTDEMTHHSFIDKKIGKVSDLLTF
;
A
#
# COMPACT_ATOMS: atom_id res chain seq x y z
N MET A 1 9.05 11.82 -23.20
CA MET A 1 7.81 11.89 -22.38
C MET A 1 8.21 12.11 -20.94
N ALA A 2 7.37 12.74 -20.12
CA ALA A 2 7.68 12.88 -18.69
C ALA A 2 7.56 11.52 -17.99
N THR A 3 8.46 11.21 -17.07
CA THR A 3 8.47 9.95 -16.32
C THR A 3 7.20 9.84 -15.46
N THR A 4 6.57 8.67 -15.42
CA THR A 4 5.49 8.37 -14.45
C THR A 4 6.11 7.71 -13.23
N TRP A 5 5.91 8.32 -12.06
CA TRP A 5 6.33 7.81 -10.76
C TRP A 5 5.13 7.20 -10.05
N ILE A 6 5.25 5.97 -9.62
CA ILE A 6 4.20 5.21 -8.95
C ILE A 6 4.71 4.88 -7.56
N PHE A 7 3.98 5.31 -6.55
CA PHE A 7 4.37 5.13 -5.14
C PHE A 7 3.38 4.25 -4.43
N ASP A 8 3.87 3.29 -3.70
CA ASP A 8 3.11 2.72 -2.59
C ASP A 8 2.96 3.75 -1.47
N LEU A 9 2.12 3.45 -0.48
CA LEU A 9 1.81 4.35 0.63
C LEU A 9 2.46 3.90 1.94
N ASP A 10 1.98 2.77 2.48
CA ASP A 10 2.35 2.28 3.81
C ASP A 10 3.79 1.72 3.81
N ASN A 11 4.60 2.13 4.78
CA ASN A 11 6.04 1.82 4.88
C ASN A 11 6.88 2.30 3.67
N THR A 12 6.27 3.08 2.78
CA THR A 12 6.95 3.75 1.66
C THR A 12 6.97 5.26 1.85
N LEU A 13 5.83 5.92 2.05
CA LEU A 13 5.72 7.37 2.26
C LEU A 13 5.58 7.76 3.74
N HIS A 14 5.20 6.83 4.58
CA HIS A 14 5.12 6.99 6.04
C HIS A 14 5.31 5.64 6.74
N ASP A 15 5.70 5.68 8.01
CA ASP A 15 5.83 4.50 8.84
C ASP A 15 4.46 4.06 9.36
N ALA A 16 3.88 3.04 8.75
CA ALA A 16 2.64 2.40 9.19
C ALA A 16 2.87 1.28 10.22
N GLU A 17 4.04 0.61 10.13
CA GLU A 17 4.36 -0.57 10.94
C GLU A 17 4.43 -0.26 12.42
N SER A 18 5.00 0.89 12.80
CA SER A 18 5.25 1.18 14.22
C SER A 18 3.98 1.50 15.02
N LYS A 19 2.95 2.11 14.42
CA LYS A 19 1.78 2.59 15.16
C LYS A 19 0.44 2.17 14.55
N ILE A 20 0.31 2.15 13.25
CA ILE A 20 -0.98 1.97 12.56
C ILE A 20 -1.32 0.49 12.43
N PHE A 21 -0.42 -0.31 11.87
CA PHE A 21 -0.69 -1.74 11.63
C PHE A 21 -1.04 -2.54 12.88
N PRO A 22 -0.41 -2.31 14.06
CA PRO A 22 -0.85 -2.99 15.29
C PRO A 22 -2.31 -2.72 15.63
N LEU A 23 -2.78 -1.47 15.46
CA LEU A 23 -4.16 -1.09 15.73
C LEU A 23 -5.13 -1.64 14.67
N VAL A 24 -4.78 -1.55 13.39
CA VAL A 24 -5.57 -2.14 12.29
C VAL A 24 -5.70 -3.65 12.48
N ASN A 25 -4.61 -4.34 12.82
CA ASN A 25 -4.60 -5.78 13.08
C ASN A 25 -5.52 -6.14 14.25
N THR A 26 -5.50 -5.35 15.34
CA THR A 26 -6.41 -5.54 16.47
C THR A 26 -7.86 -5.39 16.03
N LYS A 27 -8.20 -4.32 15.31
CA LYS A 27 -9.56 -4.11 14.80
C LYS A 27 -9.99 -5.18 13.80
N MET A 28 -9.09 -5.68 12.96
CA MET A 28 -9.38 -6.82 12.07
C MET A 28 -9.70 -8.08 12.87
N ASN A 29 -8.93 -8.38 13.93
CA ASN A 29 -9.21 -9.53 14.79
C ASN A 29 -10.56 -9.38 15.50
N GLU A 30 -10.88 -8.20 16.04
CA GLU A 30 -12.16 -7.90 16.68
C GLU A 30 -13.33 -8.07 15.69
N TYR A 31 -13.20 -7.53 14.49
CA TYR A 31 -14.20 -7.64 13.43
C TYR A 31 -14.44 -9.11 13.04
N ILE A 32 -13.37 -9.86 12.77
CA ILE A 32 -13.44 -11.27 12.36
C ILE A 32 -14.06 -12.12 13.48
N SER A 33 -13.62 -11.89 14.72
CA SER A 33 -14.16 -12.57 15.90
C SER A 33 -15.67 -12.37 16.03
N SER A 34 -16.13 -11.13 15.94
CA SER A 34 -17.55 -10.78 16.02
C SER A 34 -18.36 -11.32 14.83
N TYR A 35 -17.83 -11.21 13.61
CA TYR A 35 -18.54 -11.62 12.40
C TYR A 35 -18.70 -13.15 12.29
N LEU A 36 -17.68 -13.91 12.73
CA LEU A 36 -17.65 -15.37 12.61
C LEU A 36 -18.03 -16.09 13.93
N ASP A 37 -18.29 -15.34 15.01
CA ASP A 37 -18.55 -15.90 16.35
C ASP A 37 -17.43 -16.87 16.81
N ILE A 38 -16.19 -16.44 16.68
CA ILE A 38 -14.98 -17.19 17.08
C ILE A 38 -14.14 -16.40 18.08
N SER A 39 -13.21 -17.07 18.76
CA SER A 39 -12.30 -16.40 19.68
C SER A 39 -11.39 -15.39 18.96
N ILE A 40 -10.91 -14.35 19.68
CA ILE A 40 -9.92 -13.39 19.16
C ILE A 40 -8.64 -14.12 18.73
N GLU A 41 -8.24 -15.17 19.42
CA GLU A 41 -7.07 -15.96 19.08
C GLU A 41 -7.26 -16.68 17.74
N ASP A 42 -8.41 -17.31 17.49
CA ASP A 42 -8.72 -17.97 16.22
C ASP A 42 -8.89 -16.96 15.09
N ALA A 43 -9.50 -15.81 15.38
CA ALA A 43 -9.60 -14.70 14.44
C ALA A 43 -8.21 -14.20 14.00
N SER A 44 -7.26 -14.09 14.95
CA SER A 44 -5.88 -13.70 14.65
C SER A 44 -5.15 -14.73 13.78
N LYS A 45 -5.32 -16.03 14.06
CA LYS A 45 -4.76 -17.12 13.24
C LYS A 45 -5.35 -17.09 11.82
N LEU A 46 -6.67 -16.90 11.72
CA LEU A 46 -7.37 -16.83 10.44
C LEU A 46 -6.92 -15.62 9.61
N ARG A 47 -6.83 -14.44 10.24
CA ARG A 47 -6.32 -13.22 9.64
C ARG A 47 -4.92 -13.43 9.03
N GLN A 48 -4.01 -13.98 9.82
CA GLN A 48 -2.64 -14.24 9.38
C GLN A 48 -2.60 -15.29 8.24
N GLY A 49 -3.34 -16.38 8.37
CA GLY A 49 -3.41 -17.42 7.35
C GLY A 49 -3.95 -16.90 6.00
N TYR A 50 -4.90 -15.97 6.04
CA TYR A 50 -5.37 -15.33 4.81
C TYR A 50 -4.36 -14.35 4.22
N TRP A 51 -3.66 -13.59 5.04
CA TRP A 51 -2.54 -12.76 4.59
C TRP A 51 -1.48 -13.61 3.88
N ASP A 52 -1.02 -14.68 4.50
CA ASP A 52 0.02 -15.55 3.96
C ASP A 52 -0.40 -16.22 2.65
N THR A 53 -1.69 -16.60 2.55
CA THR A 53 -2.20 -17.35 1.39
C THR A 53 -2.57 -16.45 0.21
N TYR A 54 -3.15 -15.28 0.48
CA TYR A 54 -3.77 -14.43 -0.55
C TYR A 54 -3.10 -13.06 -0.72
N GLY A 55 -2.12 -12.74 0.13
CA GLY A 55 -1.46 -11.42 0.15
C GLY A 55 -2.30 -10.31 0.80
N ALA A 56 -3.53 -10.60 1.22
CA ALA A 56 -4.37 -9.71 2.02
C ALA A 56 -5.46 -10.51 2.75
N THR A 57 -5.68 -10.18 4.01
CA THR A 57 -6.73 -10.78 4.85
C THR A 57 -8.12 -10.64 4.22
N LEU A 58 -8.46 -9.45 3.73
CA LEU A 58 -9.74 -9.15 3.11
C LEU A 58 -10.07 -10.10 1.96
N LYS A 59 -9.09 -10.45 1.12
CA LYS A 59 -9.30 -11.37 -0.02
C LYS A 59 -9.73 -12.76 0.44
N GLY A 60 -9.14 -13.27 1.51
CA GLY A 60 -9.56 -14.52 2.13
C GLY A 60 -10.97 -14.44 2.71
N LEU A 61 -11.27 -13.35 3.40
CA LEU A 61 -12.59 -13.12 4.00
C LEU A 61 -13.71 -13.03 2.96
N ILE A 62 -13.51 -12.30 1.88
CA ILE A 62 -14.46 -12.24 0.77
C ILE A 62 -14.70 -13.65 0.19
N LYS A 63 -13.61 -14.37 -0.09
CA LYS A 63 -13.68 -15.67 -0.75
C LYS A 63 -14.37 -16.76 0.08
N HIS A 64 -14.15 -16.79 1.39
CA HIS A 64 -14.58 -17.87 2.25
C HIS A 64 -15.76 -17.54 3.16
N HIS A 65 -16.02 -16.25 3.41
CA HIS A 65 -17.05 -15.82 4.36
C HIS A 65 -18.03 -14.82 3.79
N ASN A 66 -17.91 -14.46 2.50
CA ASN A 66 -18.79 -13.53 1.81
C ASN A 66 -18.99 -12.20 2.57
N ILE A 67 -17.91 -11.70 3.17
CA ILE A 67 -17.90 -10.46 3.94
C ILE A 67 -18.10 -9.25 3.02
N ASP A 68 -18.78 -8.21 3.51
CA ASP A 68 -18.82 -6.93 2.82
C ASP A 68 -17.45 -6.23 2.94
N PRO A 69 -16.72 -6.02 1.83
CA PRO A 69 -15.40 -5.42 1.88
C PRO A 69 -15.42 -3.96 2.35
N ILE A 70 -16.48 -3.21 2.03
CA ILE A 70 -16.59 -1.79 2.42
C ILE A 70 -16.80 -1.69 3.93
N ASP A 71 -17.71 -2.49 4.48
CA ASP A 71 -17.95 -2.55 5.93
C ASP A 71 -16.69 -2.96 6.69
N PHE A 72 -16.00 -4.01 6.23
CA PHE A 72 -14.73 -4.45 6.82
C PHE A 72 -13.69 -3.33 6.82
N LEU A 73 -13.43 -2.71 5.67
CA LEU A 73 -12.40 -1.68 5.53
C LEU A 73 -12.74 -0.44 6.33
N SER A 74 -14.00 0.02 6.31
CA SER A 74 -14.42 1.20 7.07
C SER A 74 -14.28 0.98 8.58
N THR A 75 -14.67 -0.19 9.08
CA THR A 75 -14.57 -0.54 10.50
C THR A 75 -13.14 -0.69 10.98
N THR A 76 -12.31 -1.39 10.20
CA THR A 76 -10.94 -1.73 10.63
C THR A 76 -9.96 -0.56 10.52
N HIS A 77 -10.21 0.41 9.63
CA HIS A 77 -9.37 1.60 9.43
C HIS A 77 -9.92 2.87 10.11
N ASP A 78 -11.03 2.77 10.85
CA ASP A 78 -11.51 3.87 11.70
C ASP A 78 -10.73 3.89 13.03
N LEU A 79 -9.56 4.51 12.99
CA LEU A 79 -8.66 4.63 14.13
C LEU A 79 -8.88 5.96 14.88
N LYS A 80 -8.95 5.88 16.22
CA LYS A 80 -8.98 7.06 17.07
C LYS A 80 -7.64 7.80 17.03
N ASN A 81 -7.68 9.12 17.19
CA ASN A 81 -6.48 9.99 17.21
C ASN A 81 -5.55 9.74 16.00
N PHE A 82 -6.13 9.50 14.85
CA PHE A 82 -5.40 9.09 13.64
C PHE A 82 -4.25 10.05 13.30
N ASN A 83 -4.41 11.35 13.53
CA ASN A 83 -3.37 12.35 13.23
C ASN A 83 -2.07 12.11 14.01
N ASP A 84 -2.16 11.56 15.23
CA ASP A 84 -1.01 11.29 16.09
C ASP A 84 -0.30 9.96 15.73
N LEU A 85 -0.95 9.17 14.88
CA LEU A 85 -0.42 7.88 14.43
C LEU A 85 0.40 8.01 13.15
N VAL A 86 0.09 9.03 12.31
CA VAL A 86 0.75 9.21 11.02
C VAL A 86 2.15 9.78 11.24
N MET A 87 3.14 9.07 10.76
CA MET A 87 4.55 9.45 10.84
C MET A 87 5.14 9.60 9.42
N PRO A 88 4.95 10.76 8.77
CA PRO A 88 5.53 11.00 7.46
C PRO A 88 7.06 10.97 7.55
N GLU A 89 7.69 10.51 6.49
CA GLU A 89 9.14 10.57 6.37
C GLU A 89 9.65 12.03 6.41
N VAL A 90 10.78 12.24 7.07
CA VAL A 90 11.43 13.55 7.11
C VAL A 90 11.81 13.99 5.69
N ASN A 91 11.52 15.25 5.33
CA ASN A 91 11.73 15.84 4.00
C ASN A 91 10.87 15.23 2.88
N LEU A 92 9.87 14.38 3.19
CA LEU A 92 9.01 13.76 2.19
C LEU A 92 8.38 14.79 1.25
N LYS A 93 7.78 15.85 1.80
CA LYS A 93 7.12 16.91 1.02
C LYS A 93 8.08 17.58 0.03
N GLU A 94 9.29 17.91 0.48
CA GLU A 94 10.33 18.50 -0.37
C GLU A 94 10.73 17.53 -1.48
N THR A 95 10.93 16.26 -1.12
CA THR A 95 11.28 15.20 -2.07
C THR A 95 10.22 15.07 -3.16
N ILE A 96 8.96 14.90 -2.78
CA ILE A 96 7.86 14.74 -3.75
C ILE A 96 7.69 15.97 -4.63
N SER A 97 7.90 17.19 -4.09
CA SER A 97 7.82 18.45 -4.86
C SER A 97 8.92 18.59 -5.91
N ASN A 98 10.10 18.05 -5.63
CA ASN A 98 11.25 18.13 -6.54
C ASN A 98 11.22 17.07 -7.65
N ILE A 99 10.47 15.98 -7.47
CA ILE A 99 10.30 14.95 -8.50
C ILE A 99 9.48 15.51 -9.67
N LYS A 100 10.08 15.54 -10.86
CA LYS A 100 9.42 15.97 -12.10
C LYS A 100 8.70 14.81 -12.77
N GLY A 101 7.52 15.07 -13.31
CA GLY A 101 6.69 14.09 -14.00
C GLY A 101 5.40 13.78 -13.25
N ARG A 102 4.63 12.85 -13.81
CA ARG A 102 3.35 12.40 -13.25
C ARG A 102 3.60 11.54 -12.02
N LYS A 103 2.87 11.77 -10.96
CA LYS A 103 2.97 11.03 -9.69
C LYS A 103 1.64 10.40 -9.33
N ILE A 104 1.65 9.10 -9.08
CA ILE A 104 0.45 8.31 -8.81
C ILE A 104 0.68 7.46 -7.55
N ILE A 105 -0.30 7.42 -6.67
CA ILE A 105 -0.34 6.44 -5.57
C ILE A 105 -0.95 5.12 -6.09
N TYR A 106 -0.33 4.00 -5.76
CA TYR A 106 -0.90 2.66 -5.95
C TYR A 106 -0.74 1.84 -4.68
N THR A 107 -1.81 1.75 -3.89
CA THR A 107 -1.80 1.14 -2.57
C THR A 107 -2.86 0.05 -2.39
N ASN A 108 -2.62 -0.88 -1.47
CA ASN A 108 -3.62 -1.85 -0.98
C ASN A 108 -4.50 -1.28 0.15
N ALA A 109 -4.24 -0.05 0.58
CA ALA A 109 -5.03 0.62 1.59
C ALA A 109 -6.36 1.15 1.03
N PRO A 110 -7.40 1.32 1.87
CA PRO A 110 -8.66 1.91 1.44
C PRO A 110 -8.54 3.42 1.20
N LYS A 111 -9.42 3.93 0.33
CA LYS A 111 -9.39 5.33 -0.12
C LYS A 111 -9.48 6.32 1.03
N SER A 112 -10.39 6.12 1.96
CA SER A 112 -10.59 7.03 3.10
C SER A 112 -9.34 7.16 3.98
N TYR A 113 -8.66 6.05 4.22
CA TYR A 113 -7.39 5.99 4.94
C TYR A 113 -6.27 6.69 4.15
N THR A 114 -6.12 6.35 2.87
CA THR A 114 -5.12 6.93 1.96
C THR A 114 -5.24 8.45 1.89
N ASP A 115 -6.45 8.97 1.66
CA ASP A 115 -6.71 10.40 1.61
C ASP A 115 -6.32 11.11 2.92
N ARG A 116 -6.58 10.49 4.08
CA ARG A 116 -6.20 11.05 5.39
C ARG A 116 -4.68 11.11 5.56
N ILE A 117 -3.95 10.04 5.24
CA ILE A 117 -2.48 10.01 5.29
C ILE A 117 -1.87 11.10 4.43
N LEU A 118 -2.28 11.20 3.17
CA LEU A 118 -1.73 12.17 2.23
C LEU A 118 -2.01 13.63 2.67
N LYS A 119 -3.20 13.90 3.24
CA LYS A 119 -3.56 15.23 3.77
C LYS A 119 -2.76 15.59 5.02
N ILE A 120 -2.62 14.67 5.99
CA ILE A 120 -1.82 14.88 7.20
C ILE A 120 -0.35 15.12 6.84
N SER A 121 0.16 14.39 5.86
CA SER A 121 1.53 14.53 5.34
C SER A 121 1.73 15.79 4.48
N ASN A 122 0.67 16.56 4.18
CA ASN A 122 0.68 17.74 3.32
C ASN A 122 1.23 17.49 1.90
N ILE A 123 0.92 16.31 1.33
CA ILE A 123 1.36 15.89 -0.02
C ILE A 123 0.20 15.49 -0.94
N TYR A 124 -1.05 15.59 -0.48
CA TYR A 124 -2.23 15.16 -1.24
C TYR A 124 -2.28 15.78 -2.65
N GLU A 125 -2.12 17.10 -2.74
CA GLU A 125 -2.16 17.85 -4.01
C GLU A 125 -0.91 17.66 -4.90
N MET A 126 0.05 16.86 -4.47
CA MET A 126 1.27 16.58 -5.22
C MET A 126 1.16 15.32 -6.09
N PHE A 127 0.08 14.56 -5.93
CA PHE A 127 -0.21 13.38 -6.72
C PHE A 127 -1.31 13.67 -7.73
N ASP A 128 -1.10 13.26 -8.96
CA ASP A 128 -2.05 13.43 -10.05
C ASP A 128 -3.23 12.47 -9.91
N GLU A 129 -2.99 11.25 -9.40
CA GLU A 129 -4.00 10.24 -9.18
C GLU A 129 -3.68 9.36 -7.95
N VAL A 130 -4.74 8.74 -7.43
CA VAL A 130 -4.69 7.77 -6.33
C VAL A 130 -5.48 6.53 -6.74
N PHE A 131 -4.83 5.37 -6.70
CA PHE A 131 -5.42 4.06 -6.97
C PHE A 131 -5.34 3.21 -5.70
N THR A 132 -6.49 2.84 -5.19
CA THR A 132 -6.66 2.16 -3.91
C THR A 132 -7.19 0.73 -4.09
N ILE A 133 -7.38 0.01 -2.99
CA ILE A 133 -7.89 -1.36 -3.04
C ILE A 133 -9.29 -1.44 -3.65
N GLU A 134 -10.14 -0.40 -3.47
CA GLU A 134 -11.47 -0.31 -4.08
C GLU A 134 -11.37 -0.21 -5.61
N ASP A 135 -10.41 0.56 -6.11
CA ASP A 135 -10.18 0.70 -7.57
C ASP A 135 -9.75 -0.61 -8.23
N SER A 136 -9.18 -1.54 -7.49
CA SER A 136 -8.76 -2.87 -7.96
C SER A 136 -9.81 -3.96 -7.74
N ASP A 137 -11.05 -3.58 -7.41
CA ASP A 137 -12.11 -4.52 -7.04
C ASP A 137 -11.65 -5.48 -5.94
N PHE A 138 -11.06 -4.92 -4.89
CA PHE A 138 -10.50 -5.61 -3.72
C PHE A 138 -9.49 -6.71 -4.06
N THR A 139 -8.84 -6.59 -5.22
CA THR A 139 -7.75 -7.49 -5.64
C THR A 139 -6.40 -6.84 -5.34
N PRO A 140 -5.70 -7.23 -4.26
CA PRO A 140 -4.51 -6.53 -3.80
C PRO A 140 -3.29 -6.75 -4.70
N LYS A 141 -2.30 -5.85 -4.61
CA LYS A 141 -0.91 -6.17 -4.98
C LYS A 141 -0.47 -7.43 -4.18
N PRO A 142 0.35 -8.30 -4.74
CA PRO A 142 1.06 -8.27 -6.02
C PRO A 142 0.28 -8.89 -7.21
N SER A 143 -1.04 -8.85 -7.25
CA SER A 143 -1.84 -9.42 -8.34
C SER A 143 -1.46 -8.84 -9.70
N GLN A 144 -1.16 -9.70 -10.67
CA GLN A 144 -0.93 -9.28 -12.06
C GLN A 144 -2.19 -8.67 -12.69
N GLY A 145 -3.38 -9.14 -12.31
CA GLY A 145 -4.66 -8.58 -12.76
C GLY A 145 -4.85 -7.15 -12.27
N SER A 146 -4.60 -6.88 -10.98
CA SER A 146 -4.64 -5.53 -10.41
C SER A 146 -3.63 -4.61 -11.08
N MET A 147 -2.39 -5.05 -11.28
CA MET A 147 -1.36 -4.28 -11.99
C MET A 147 -1.76 -3.96 -13.43
N ALA A 148 -2.27 -4.94 -14.17
CA ALA A 148 -2.73 -4.73 -15.55
C ALA A 148 -3.89 -3.73 -15.62
N HIS A 149 -4.85 -3.84 -14.68
CA HIS A 149 -5.97 -2.89 -14.57
C HIS A 149 -5.47 -1.46 -14.29
N PHE A 150 -4.59 -1.30 -13.30
CA PHE A 150 -3.97 -0.02 -12.94
C PHE A 150 -3.26 0.64 -14.14
N LEU A 151 -2.37 -0.10 -14.80
CA LEU A 151 -1.61 0.40 -15.95
C LEU A 151 -2.52 0.80 -17.11
N LYS A 152 -3.58 0.02 -17.37
CA LYS A 152 -4.59 0.32 -18.40
C LYS A 152 -5.40 1.55 -18.03
N LYS A 153 -5.90 1.65 -16.78
CA LYS A 153 -6.74 2.76 -16.30
C LYS A 153 -6.05 4.11 -16.52
N TYR A 154 -4.76 4.18 -16.24
CA TYR A 154 -3.99 5.43 -16.32
C TYR A 154 -3.12 5.54 -17.58
N ASN A 155 -3.26 4.62 -18.55
CA ASN A 155 -2.50 4.58 -19.82
C ASN A 155 -0.98 4.66 -19.58
N ILE A 156 -0.47 3.89 -18.63
CA ILE A 156 0.95 3.84 -18.27
C ILE A 156 1.63 2.75 -19.11
N LYS A 157 2.62 3.13 -19.90
CA LYS A 157 3.46 2.22 -20.71
C LYS A 157 4.84 2.03 -20.08
N GLU A 158 5.35 3.08 -19.44
CA GLU A 158 6.66 3.15 -18.81
C GLU A 158 6.54 3.94 -17.49
N GLY A 159 7.31 3.59 -16.50
CA GLY A 159 7.31 4.29 -15.22
C GLY A 159 8.27 3.66 -14.23
N VAL A 160 8.36 4.29 -13.06
CA VAL A 160 9.15 3.83 -11.92
C VAL A 160 8.20 3.49 -10.80
N PHE A 161 8.22 2.25 -10.32
CA PHE A 161 7.42 1.80 -9.19
C PHE A 161 8.29 1.71 -7.93
N ILE A 162 7.84 2.35 -6.87
CA ILE A 162 8.51 2.46 -5.58
C ILE A 162 7.63 1.81 -4.52
N ASP A 163 8.13 0.78 -3.85
CA ASP A 163 7.35 -0.04 -2.92
C ASP A 163 8.31 -0.70 -1.90
N ASP A 164 7.87 -0.97 -0.68
CA ASP A 164 8.64 -1.69 0.35
C ASP A 164 8.50 -3.21 0.22
N ILE A 165 7.49 -3.70 -0.51
CA ILE A 165 7.23 -5.13 -0.70
C ILE A 165 7.82 -5.62 -2.02
N LYS A 166 8.86 -6.43 -1.94
CA LYS A 166 9.57 -6.96 -3.12
C LYS A 166 8.71 -7.76 -4.08
N GLU A 167 7.67 -8.45 -3.60
CA GLU A 167 6.72 -9.20 -4.43
C GLU A 167 5.91 -8.27 -5.36
N ASN A 168 5.57 -7.07 -4.90
CA ASN A 168 4.91 -6.03 -5.70
C ASN A 168 5.84 -5.57 -6.82
N LEU A 169 7.11 -5.29 -6.49
CA LEU A 169 8.15 -4.89 -7.44
C LEU A 169 8.44 -5.98 -8.47
N LYS A 170 8.47 -7.26 -8.04
CA LYS A 170 8.62 -8.41 -8.95
C LYS A 170 7.48 -8.47 -9.97
N THR A 171 6.28 -8.15 -9.55
CA THR A 171 5.14 -8.05 -10.48
C THR A 171 5.29 -6.85 -11.40
N ALA A 172 5.61 -5.67 -10.88
CA ALA A 172 5.83 -4.46 -11.68
C ALA A 172 6.89 -4.66 -12.76
N LYS A 173 8.00 -5.36 -12.43
CA LYS A 173 9.07 -5.68 -13.37
C LYS A 173 8.60 -6.52 -14.56
N LYS A 174 7.66 -7.46 -14.35
CA LYS A 174 7.06 -8.26 -15.43
C LYS A 174 6.26 -7.42 -16.42
N PHE A 175 5.76 -6.26 -15.98
CA PHE A 175 5.04 -5.29 -16.81
C PHE A 175 5.96 -4.20 -17.40
N GLY A 176 7.28 -4.35 -17.27
CA GLY A 176 8.26 -3.44 -17.88
C GLY A 176 8.52 -2.16 -17.09
N LEU A 177 8.03 -2.05 -15.86
CA LEU A 177 8.33 -0.90 -15.00
C LEU A 177 9.76 -1.00 -14.44
N SER A 178 10.40 0.15 -14.26
CA SER A 178 11.57 0.28 -13.40
C SER A 178 11.14 0.16 -11.93
N THR A 179 12.01 -0.42 -11.09
CA THR A 179 11.66 -0.78 -9.72
C THR A 179 12.64 -0.20 -8.71
N ILE A 180 12.11 0.46 -7.68
CA ILE A 180 12.89 0.96 -6.56
C ILE A 180 12.34 0.32 -5.29
N TRP A 181 13.18 -0.39 -4.57
CA TRP A 181 12.83 -1.03 -3.32
C TRP A 181 13.22 -0.15 -2.13
N VAL A 182 12.22 0.21 -1.33
CA VAL A 182 12.44 0.91 -0.07
C VAL A 182 12.76 -0.12 1.00
N THR A 183 14.02 -0.21 1.42
CA THR A 183 14.48 -1.25 2.35
C THR A 183 15.88 -0.99 2.87
N ASP A 184 16.16 -1.49 4.06
CA ASP A 184 17.52 -1.59 4.63
C ASP A 184 18.18 -2.96 4.38
N GLU A 185 17.46 -3.90 3.71
CA GLU A 185 18.04 -5.22 3.40
C GLU A 185 19.18 -5.13 2.39
N MET A 186 20.24 -5.90 2.62
CA MET A 186 21.42 -5.95 1.72
C MET A 186 21.28 -6.98 0.59
N THR A 187 20.20 -7.76 0.58
CA THR A 187 19.95 -8.81 -0.44
C THR A 187 19.80 -8.23 -1.83
N HIS A 188 20.27 -8.95 -2.85
CA HIS A 188 20.15 -8.57 -4.27
C HIS A 188 19.09 -9.41 -4.96
N HIS A 189 18.24 -8.76 -5.75
CA HIS A 189 17.23 -9.42 -6.58
C HIS A 189 17.28 -8.85 -8.01
N SER A 190 17.31 -9.71 -9.02
CA SER A 190 17.42 -9.32 -10.45
C SER A 190 16.25 -8.47 -10.96
N PHE A 191 15.13 -8.45 -10.25
CA PHE A 191 13.96 -7.65 -10.57
C PHE A 191 13.93 -6.30 -9.86
N ILE A 192 14.95 -5.95 -9.07
CA ILE A 192 15.12 -4.65 -8.40
C ILE A 192 16.18 -3.86 -9.12
N ASP A 193 15.82 -2.70 -9.67
CA ASP A 193 16.78 -1.82 -10.37
C ASP A 193 17.56 -0.94 -9.40
N LYS A 194 16.92 -0.53 -8.29
CA LYS A 194 17.53 0.33 -7.27
C LYS A 194 16.99 0.01 -5.88
N LYS A 195 17.81 0.25 -4.85
CA LYS A 195 17.41 0.25 -3.44
C LYS A 195 17.67 1.60 -2.81
N ILE A 196 16.77 1.99 -1.91
CA ILE A 196 16.87 3.20 -1.08
C ILE A 196 16.40 2.85 0.33
N GLY A 197 16.95 3.48 1.34
CA GLY A 197 16.49 3.32 2.72
C GLY A 197 15.14 4.03 2.96
N LYS A 198 14.92 5.13 2.23
CA LYS A 198 13.72 5.97 2.35
C LYS A 198 13.52 6.78 1.07
N VAL A 199 12.27 7.27 0.85
CA VAL A 199 11.93 8.01 -0.37
C VAL A 199 12.72 9.31 -0.51
N SER A 200 13.07 9.98 0.58
CA SER A 200 13.90 11.20 0.52
C SER A 200 15.31 10.98 -0.05
N ASP A 201 15.80 9.75 -0.09
CA ASP A 201 17.08 9.43 -0.74
C ASP A 201 17.03 9.61 -2.26
N LEU A 202 15.82 9.78 -2.85
CA LEU A 202 15.68 10.11 -4.28
C LEU A 202 16.25 11.47 -4.66
N LEU A 203 16.41 12.40 -3.71
CA LEU A 203 17.01 13.73 -3.96
C LEU A 203 18.54 13.70 -4.08
N THR A 204 19.17 12.62 -3.67
CA THR A 204 20.65 12.50 -3.63
C THR A 204 21.23 11.90 -4.91
N PHE A 205 20.40 11.82 -5.99
CA PHE A 205 20.78 11.17 -7.24
C PHE A 205 20.57 12.05 -8.47
#